data_4e8d51f45ce833128f6372ae5326350a
#
_entry.id   4e8d51f45ce833128f6372ae5326350a
#
_cell.length_a   1.000
_cell.length_b   1.000
_cell.length_c   1.000
_cell.angle_alpha   90.00
_cell.angle_beta   90.00
_cell.angle_gamma   90.00
#
_symmetry.space_group_name_H-M   'P 1'
#
loop_
_entity.id
_entity.type
_entity.pdbx_description
1 polymer ?
#
loop_
_entity_poly.entity_id
_entity_poly.type
_entity_poly.pdbx_seq_one_letter_code
_entity_poly.pdbx_strand_id
1 'polypeptide(L)'
;EAEIAELDRLGREVEQMDDKEIDALIIKLGIKAPDTNNELSPSYKFNLMFDTPIGPQGILKGYLRPETAQGHFVNFRKLLEFNGGKIPFASGSIGLGFRNEISPRSGLLRVREFTMGEIEHYIDPKNKNHKKFDSIKKMKLPLWTAKNQKEGLGVINDLTLEQAIEEKIIDNQTLAYFIARTYEFLIRIGIKKEGLRFRQHTEKEMAHYAADCWDAEIETSYGWIECAGHADRHCYDLLAHSKASGVELCASRILPEPIMKKVIKTLLKNLNFFLFF
;
A
#
# COMPACT_ATOMS: atom_id res chain seq x y z
N GLU A 1 31.29 -19.30 11.77
CA GLU A 1 30.76 -19.02 10.42
C GLU A 1 29.33 -19.60 10.24
N ALA A 2 29.09 -20.88 10.60
CA ALA A 2 27.75 -21.50 10.48
C ALA A 2 26.68 -20.83 11.38
N GLU A 3 27.06 -20.42 12.58
CA GLU A 3 26.20 -19.72 13.53
C GLU A 3 25.82 -18.31 13.04
N ILE A 4 26.78 -17.59 12.46
CA ILE A 4 26.54 -16.27 11.84
C ILE A 4 25.58 -16.41 10.65
N ALA A 5 25.79 -17.39 9.79
CA ALA A 5 24.93 -17.66 8.64
C ALA A 5 23.48 -18.01 9.08
N GLU A 6 23.33 -18.76 10.18
CA GLU A 6 21.99 -19.07 10.74
C GLU A 6 21.32 -17.83 11.34
N LEU A 7 22.05 -16.98 12.07
CA LEU A 7 21.53 -15.72 12.60
C LEU A 7 21.15 -14.74 11.49
N ASP A 8 21.94 -14.67 10.43
CA ASP A 8 21.62 -13.86 9.23
C ASP A 8 20.37 -14.38 8.51
N ARG A 9 20.19 -15.70 8.46
CA ARG A 9 18.98 -16.31 7.91
C ARG A 9 17.76 -15.97 8.77
N LEU A 10 17.86 -16.16 10.08
CA LEU A 10 16.79 -15.82 11.03
C LEU A 10 16.45 -14.33 10.99
N GLY A 11 17.45 -13.45 10.87
CA GLY A 11 17.23 -12.00 10.72
C GLY A 11 16.42 -11.63 9.48
N ARG A 12 16.58 -12.39 8.38
CA ARG A 12 15.75 -12.20 7.17
C ARG A 12 14.31 -12.75 7.30
N GLU A 13 14.14 -13.78 8.11
CA GLU A 13 12.87 -14.47 8.28
C GLU A 13 12.00 -13.86 9.39
N VAL A 14 12.60 -13.14 10.35
CA VAL A 14 11.89 -12.63 11.55
C VAL A 14 10.74 -11.69 11.21
N GLU A 15 10.85 -10.88 10.17
CA GLU A 15 9.78 -9.98 9.72
C GLU A 15 8.55 -10.74 9.18
N GLN A 16 8.72 -12.02 8.86
CA GLN A 16 7.67 -12.88 8.31
C GLN A 16 7.07 -13.82 9.36
N MET A 17 7.56 -13.78 10.61
CA MET A 17 7.12 -14.64 11.69
C MET A 17 5.84 -14.11 12.35
N ASP A 18 4.97 -15.01 12.76
CA ASP A 18 3.85 -14.66 13.63
C ASP A 18 4.30 -14.49 15.10
N ASP A 19 3.40 -13.96 15.94
CA ASP A 19 3.71 -13.67 17.35
C ASP A 19 4.22 -14.93 18.10
N LYS A 20 3.72 -16.12 17.78
CA LYS A 20 4.13 -17.39 18.42
C LYS A 20 5.50 -17.85 17.93
N GLU A 21 5.77 -17.68 16.65
CA GLU A 21 7.09 -18.00 16.06
C GLU A 21 8.17 -17.10 16.64
N ILE A 22 7.85 -15.79 16.83
CA ILE A 22 8.74 -14.82 17.47
C ILE A 22 9.00 -15.21 18.94
N ASP A 23 7.97 -15.49 19.71
CA ASP A 23 8.09 -15.89 21.11
C ASP A 23 8.93 -17.16 21.26
N ALA A 24 8.70 -18.17 20.41
CA ALA A 24 9.50 -19.39 20.40
C ALA A 24 10.96 -19.14 20.06
N LEU A 25 11.23 -18.21 19.11
CA LEU A 25 12.58 -17.82 18.74
C LEU A 25 13.30 -17.07 19.86
N ILE A 26 12.62 -16.15 20.54
CA ILE A 26 13.15 -15.41 21.71
C ILE A 26 13.60 -16.40 22.80
N ILE A 27 12.75 -17.38 23.12
CA ILE A 27 13.06 -18.43 24.11
C ILE A 27 14.25 -19.28 23.63
N LYS A 28 14.22 -19.74 22.38
CA LYS A 28 15.27 -20.59 21.79
C LYS A 28 16.65 -19.93 21.83
N LEU A 29 16.71 -18.62 21.54
CA LEU A 29 17.94 -17.84 21.52
C LEU A 29 18.32 -17.28 22.90
N GLY A 30 17.49 -17.45 23.92
CA GLY A 30 17.72 -16.92 25.27
C GLY A 30 17.79 -15.39 25.30
N ILE A 31 17.02 -14.72 24.43
CA ILE A 31 17.02 -13.26 24.34
C ILE A 31 16.32 -12.66 25.59
N LYS A 32 16.99 -11.73 26.23
CA LYS A 32 16.52 -11.03 27.42
C LYS A 32 16.53 -9.52 27.24
N ALA A 33 15.86 -8.82 28.13
CA ALA A 33 15.84 -7.36 28.14
C ALA A 33 17.27 -6.81 28.31
N PRO A 34 17.76 -5.96 27.40
CA PRO A 34 19.15 -5.49 27.40
C PRO A 34 19.51 -4.66 28.65
N ASP A 35 18.52 -3.95 29.22
CA ASP A 35 18.78 -3.04 30.36
C ASP A 35 18.74 -3.77 31.72
N THR A 36 17.92 -4.83 31.85
CA THR A 36 17.64 -5.49 33.13
C THR A 36 18.05 -6.94 33.18
N ASN A 37 18.34 -7.54 32.03
CA ASN A 37 18.58 -8.97 31.86
C ASN A 37 17.42 -9.87 32.31
N ASN A 38 16.22 -9.29 32.41
CA ASN A 38 15.01 -10.02 32.73
C ASN A 38 14.46 -10.76 31.49
N GLU A 39 13.66 -11.81 31.75
CA GLU A 39 12.87 -12.46 30.70
C GLU A 39 11.93 -11.47 30.03
N LEU A 40 11.72 -11.62 28.72
CA LEU A 40 10.77 -10.82 27.95
C LEU A 40 9.35 -11.36 28.18
N SER A 41 8.37 -10.45 28.18
CA SER A 41 6.96 -10.85 28.11
C SER A 41 6.65 -11.43 26.74
N PRO A 42 5.58 -12.24 26.58
CA PRO A 42 5.11 -12.64 25.27
C PRO A 42 4.86 -11.43 24.36
N SER A 43 5.08 -11.61 23.07
CA SER A 43 4.78 -10.60 22.06
C SER A 43 3.28 -10.29 22.02
N TYR A 44 2.93 -9.06 21.68
CA TYR A 44 1.55 -8.64 21.48
C TYR A 44 1.46 -7.56 20.41
N LYS A 45 0.32 -7.53 19.74
CA LYS A 45 0.08 -6.53 18.68
C LYS A 45 0.05 -5.13 19.26
N PHE A 46 0.91 -4.28 18.74
CA PHE A 46 1.00 -2.89 19.16
C PHE A 46 -0.02 -2.04 18.41
N ASN A 47 -0.76 -1.17 19.14
CA ASN A 47 -1.68 -0.23 18.51
C ASN A 47 -0.94 0.98 17.94
N LEU A 48 -0.80 1.02 16.62
CA LEU A 48 -0.13 2.12 15.91
C LEU A 48 -0.99 3.39 15.79
N MET A 49 -2.29 3.34 16.11
CA MET A 49 -3.16 4.52 16.03
C MET A 49 -3.33 5.17 17.40
N PHE A 50 -3.22 6.49 17.42
CA PHE A 50 -3.62 7.27 18.58
C PHE A 50 -5.13 7.39 18.64
N ASP A 51 -5.72 6.99 19.76
CA ASP A 51 -7.12 7.21 20.05
C ASP A 51 -7.33 8.54 20.83
N THR A 52 -8.50 9.11 20.67
CA THR A 52 -8.91 10.33 21.38
C THR A 52 -10.40 10.29 21.70
N PRO A 53 -10.83 10.73 22.89
CA PRO A 53 -12.24 10.88 23.20
C PRO A 53 -12.85 12.02 22.40
N ILE A 54 -14.06 11.81 21.88
CA ILE A 54 -14.81 12.81 21.11
C ILE A 54 -16.11 13.17 21.84
N GLY A 55 -16.48 14.45 21.72
CA GLY A 55 -17.71 15.02 22.29
C GLY A 55 -17.55 15.44 23.74
N PRO A 56 -18.58 16.13 24.30
CA PRO A 56 -18.51 16.75 25.62
C PRO A 56 -18.32 15.76 26.76
N GLN A 57 -18.78 14.54 26.60
CA GLN A 57 -18.68 13.47 27.60
C GLN A 57 -17.53 12.49 27.31
N GLY A 58 -16.82 12.62 26.18
CA GLY A 58 -15.73 11.74 25.82
C GLY A 58 -16.14 10.28 25.56
N ILE A 59 -17.43 10.01 25.31
CA ILE A 59 -17.95 8.64 25.11
C ILE A 59 -17.58 8.07 23.75
N LEU A 60 -17.55 8.91 22.72
CA LEU A 60 -17.20 8.48 21.38
C LEU A 60 -15.68 8.39 21.26
N LYS A 61 -15.20 7.30 20.67
CA LYS A 61 -13.80 7.09 20.38
C LYS A 61 -13.48 7.50 18.96
N GLY A 62 -12.53 8.39 18.79
CA GLY A 62 -11.95 8.74 17.51
C GLY A 62 -10.49 8.34 17.44
N TYR A 63 -9.89 8.54 16.26
CA TYR A 63 -8.48 8.23 16.04
C TYR A 63 -7.83 9.35 15.24
N LEU A 64 -6.58 9.67 15.58
CA LEU A 64 -5.74 10.48 14.72
C LEU A 64 -5.38 9.63 13.48
N ARG A 65 -5.49 10.22 12.30
CA ARG A 65 -5.26 9.50 11.04
C ARG A 65 -3.80 9.08 10.88
N PRO A 66 -3.49 7.80 10.62
CA PRO A 66 -2.13 7.34 10.35
C PRO A 66 -1.69 7.58 8.90
N GLU A 67 -2.63 7.90 8.01
CA GLU A 67 -2.47 8.15 6.58
C GLU A 67 -3.54 9.13 6.07
N THR A 68 -3.36 9.71 4.92
CA THR A 68 -4.35 10.60 4.28
C THR A 68 -5.18 9.90 3.19
N ALA A 69 -4.81 8.67 2.81
CA ALA A 69 -5.44 7.88 1.75
C ALA A 69 -6.95 7.71 1.93
N GLN A 70 -7.42 7.42 3.14
CA GLN A 70 -8.84 7.22 3.42
C GLN A 70 -9.68 8.46 3.10
N GLY A 71 -9.10 9.66 3.25
CA GLY A 71 -9.74 10.92 2.85
C GLY A 71 -10.03 10.99 1.33
N HIS A 72 -9.18 10.40 0.50
CA HIS A 72 -9.39 10.29 -0.94
C HIS A 72 -10.54 9.32 -1.26
N PHE A 73 -10.56 8.15 -0.61
CA PHE A 73 -11.57 7.13 -0.87
C PHE A 73 -12.99 7.56 -0.47
N VAL A 74 -13.17 8.15 0.70
CA VAL A 74 -14.49 8.65 1.13
C VAL A 74 -15.00 9.81 0.27
N ASN A 75 -14.12 10.56 -0.38
CA ASN A 75 -14.46 11.63 -1.29
C ASN A 75 -14.46 11.23 -2.77
N PHE A 76 -14.28 9.93 -3.08
CA PHE A 76 -14.14 9.43 -4.46
C PHE A 76 -15.22 9.97 -5.42
N ARG A 77 -16.50 9.97 -5.05
CA ARG A 77 -17.57 10.47 -5.92
C ARG A 77 -17.40 11.94 -6.28
N LYS A 78 -17.07 12.78 -5.31
CA LYS A 78 -16.84 14.22 -5.54
C LYS A 78 -15.61 14.44 -6.43
N LEU A 79 -14.55 13.68 -6.19
CA LEU A 79 -13.32 13.73 -6.99
C LEU A 79 -13.59 13.27 -8.42
N LEU A 80 -14.35 12.21 -8.61
CA LEU A 80 -14.77 11.72 -9.92
C LEU A 80 -15.65 12.73 -10.66
N GLU A 81 -16.63 13.35 -9.99
CA GLU A 81 -17.49 14.41 -10.54
C GLU A 81 -16.63 15.61 -10.97
N PHE A 82 -15.70 16.05 -10.12
CA PHE A 82 -14.76 17.13 -10.44
C PHE A 82 -13.92 16.81 -11.70
N ASN A 83 -13.57 15.55 -11.92
CA ASN A 83 -12.89 15.08 -13.12
C ASN A 83 -13.85 14.78 -14.30
N GLY A 84 -15.09 15.26 -14.26
CA GLY A 84 -16.09 15.05 -15.32
C GLY A 84 -16.57 13.61 -15.47
N GLY A 85 -16.55 12.82 -14.40
CA GLY A 85 -17.00 11.42 -14.37
C GLY A 85 -16.07 10.44 -15.10
N LYS A 86 -14.83 10.84 -15.43
CA LYS A 86 -13.91 10.05 -16.25
C LYS A 86 -12.77 9.45 -15.45
N ILE A 87 -12.38 8.23 -15.82
CA ILE A 87 -11.14 7.57 -15.40
C ILE A 87 -10.24 7.35 -16.63
N PRO A 88 -8.89 7.29 -16.51
CA PRO A 88 -8.13 7.42 -15.27
C PRO A 88 -8.04 8.87 -14.76
N PHE A 89 -7.93 9.05 -13.46
CA PHE A 89 -7.57 10.31 -12.82
C PHE A 89 -6.79 10.05 -11.53
N ALA A 90 -6.15 11.07 -10.99
CA ALA A 90 -5.47 11.00 -9.71
C ALA A 90 -5.92 12.14 -8.80
N SER A 91 -5.91 11.89 -7.51
CA SER A 91 -6.04 12.91 -6.48
C SER A 91 -4.82 12.89 -5.58
N GLY A 92 -4.31 14.06 -5.20
CA GLY A 92 -3.16 14.19 -4.33
C GLY A 92 -3.46 15.07 -3.13
N SER A 93 -2.86 14.76 -2.00
CA SER A 93 -2.92 15.57 -0.80
C SER A 93 -1.57 15.62 -0.09
N ILE A 94 -1.34 16.69 0.63
CA ILE A 94 -0.25 16.83 1.60
C ILE A 94 -0.90 17.12 2.95
N GLY A 95 -0.52 16.37 3.98
CA GLY A 95 -1.12 16.51 5.29
C GLY A 95 -0.31 15.84 6.39
N LEU A 96 -0.79 15.98 7.63
CA LEU A 96 -0.20 15.31 8.77
C LEU A 96 -0.72 13.89 8.91
N GLY A 97 0.20 12.95 9.13
CA GLY A 97 -0.05 11.60 9.59
C GLY A 97 0.41 11.43 11.02
N PHE A 98 -0.23 10.53 11.77
CA PHE A 98 0.06 10.27 13.17
C PHE A 98 0.20 8.77 13.38
N ARG A 99 1.36 8.32 13.82
CA ARG A 99 1.60 6.91 14.14
C ARG A 99 2.21 6.79 15.53
N ASN A 100 1.63 5.96 16.36
CA ASN A 100 2.13 5.69 17.69
C ASN A 100 3.36 4.77 17.61
N GLU A 101 4.49 5.35 17.21
CA GLU A 101 5.75 4.60 17.08
C GLU A 101 6.20 4.04 18.44
N ILE A 102 6.59 2.76 18.45
CA ILE A 102 7.11 2.08 19.64
C ILE A 102 8.36 2.81 20.16
N SER A 103 9.23 3.18 19.24
CA SER A 103 10.50 3.83 19.59
C SER A 103 10.81 4.95 18.59
N PRO A 104 10.30 6.16 18.78
CA PRO A 104 10.69 7.31 17.98
C PRO A 104 12.15 7.65 18.27
N ARG A 105 13.02 7.37 17.32
CA ARG A 105 14.47 7.56 17.41
C ARG A 105 15.02 8.08 16.08
N SER A 106 16.34 8.30 16.05
CA SER A 106 17.04 8.73 14.84
C SER A 106 16.64 10.14 14.38
N GLY A 107 16.55 11.07 15.32
CA GLY A 107 16.17 12.46 15.05
C GLY A 107 14.75 12.56 14.53
N LEU A 108 14.58 13.10 13.31
CA LEU A 108 13.28 13.27 12.66
C LEU A 108 12.90 12.11 11.70
N LEU A 109 13.71 11.06 11.60
CA LEU A 109 13.43 9.96 10.69
C LEU A 109 12.26 9.09 11.13
N ARG A 110 12.04 8.94 12.46
CA ARG A 110 10.89 8.27 13.02
C ARG A 110 10.27 9.08 14.13
N VAL A 111 9.20 9.79 13.78
CA VAL A 111 8.43 10.65 14.69
C VAL A 111 6.97 10.23 14.71
N ARG A 112 6.24 10.63 15.74
CA ARG A 112 4.83 10.29 15.91
C ARG A 112 3.87 11.19 15.13
N GLU A 113 4.32 12.37 14.73
CA GLU A 113 3.62 13.31 13.86
C GLU A 113 4.55 13.66 12.70
N PHE A 114 4.09 13.51 11.47
CA PHE A 114 4.90 13.77 10.27
C PHE A 114 4.04 14.28 9.12
N THR A 115 4.65 15.08 8.26
CA THR A 115 4.03 15.49 7.01
C THR A 115 4.22 14.41 5.98
N MET A 116 3.15 14.03 5.29
CA MET A 116 3.16 13.07 4.20
C MET A 116 2.43 13.61 2.98
N GLY A 117 2.84 13.15 1.81
CA GLY A 117 2.15 13.36 0.55
C GLY A 117 1.61 12.04 0.05
N GLU A 118 0.35 11.99 -0.34
CA GLU A 118 -0.27 10.81 -0.94
C GLU A 118 -0.93 11.14 -2.27
N ILE A 119 -0.85 10.21 -3.19
CA ILE A 119 -1.45 10.27 -4.52
C ILE A 119 -2.22 8.99 -4.76
N GLU A 120 -3.53 9.10 -4.90
CA GLU A 120 -4.39 7.99 -5.27
C GLU A 120 -4.73 8.09 -6.76
N HIS A 121 -4.29 7.08 -7.53
CA HIS A 121 -4.52 7.01 -8.97
C HIS A 121 -5.58 5.96 -9.30
N TYR A 122 -6.71 6.42 -9.82
CA TYR A 122 -7.88 5.58 -10.12
C TYR A 122 -7.89 5.19 -11.60
N ILE A 123 -7.89 3.88 -11.87
CA ILE A 123 -7.87 3.31 -13.22
C ILE A 123 -8.93 2.22 -13.38
N ASP A 124 -9.17 1.78 -14.62
CA ASP A 124 -9.96 0.59 -14.89
C ASP A 124 -9.20 -0.65 -14.39
N PRO A 125 -9.76 -1.44 -13.44
CA PRO A 125 -9.08 -2.62 -12.91
C PRO A 125 -8.80 -3.71 -13.96
N LYS A 126 -9.48 -3.65 -15.12
CA LYS A 126 -9.26 -4.55 -16.25
C LYS A 126 -8.23 -4.03 -17.25
N ASN A 127 -7.80 -2.79 -17.10
CA ASN A 127 -6.78 -2.18 -17.97
C ASN A 127 -5.86 -1.27 -17.15
N LYS A 128 -4.80 -1.85 -16.64
CA LYS A 128 -3.77 -1.16 -15.85
C LYS A 128 -2.59 -0.66 -16.68
N ASN A 129 -2.76 -0.54 -18.02
CA ASN A 129 -1.77 0.08 -18.89
C ASN A 129 -1.68 1.57 -18.64
N HIS A 130 -0.48 2.13 -18.78
CA HIS A 130 -0.25 3.55 -18.56
C HIS A 130 0.18 4.25 -19.86
N LYS A 131 -0.53 5.33 -20.25
CA LYS A 131 -0.30 6.07 -21.51
C LYS A 131 1.12 6.58 -21.68
N LYS A 132 1.82 6.85 -20.60
CA LYS A 132 3.19 7.37 -20.60
C LYS A 132 4.24 6.27 -20.32
N PHE A 133 3.86 4.99 -20.31
CA PHE A 133 4.80 3.90 -20.02
C PHE A 133 5.95 3.86 -21.03
N ASP A 134 5.70 4.13 -22.28
CA ASP A 134 6.73 4.17 -23.32
C ASP A 134 7.89 5.15 -23.03
N SER A 135 7.62 6.20 -22.23
CA SER A 135 8.68 7.17 -21.87
C SER A 135 9.65 6.63 -20.81
N ILE A 136 9.27 5.60 -20.07
CA ILE A 136 10.07 5.06 -18.95
C ILE A 136 10.45 3.58 -19.10
N LYS A 137 9.89 2.85 -20.06
CA LYS A 137 10.02 1.40 -20.19
C LYS A 137 11.44 0.89 -20.30
N LYS A 138 12.36 1.72 -20.84
CA LYS A 138 13.80 1.38 -20.95
C LYS A 138 14.62 1.76 -19.71
N MET A 139 14.01 2.41 -18.73
CA MET A 139 14.69 2.72 -17.47
C MET A 139 15.04 1.45 -16.73
N LYS A 140 16.21 1.47 -16.09
CA LYS A 140 16.71 0.44 -15.19
C LYS A 140 16.70 1.03 -13.79
N LEU A 141 16.02 0.35 -12.87
CA LEU A 141 15.91 0.77 -11.49
C LEU A 141 16.54 -0.29 -10.57
N PRO A 142 17.06 0.10 -9.41
CA PRO A 142 17.62 -0.83 -8.44
C PRO A 142 16.48 -1.58 -7.74
N LEU A 143 16.09 -2.74 -8.27
CA LEU A 143 14.95 -3.54 -7.78
C LEU A 143 15.43 -4.67 -6.86
N TRP A 144 14.96 -4.69 -5.63
CA TRP A 144 15.20 -5.78 -4.69
C TRP A 144 13.91 -6.58 -4.51
N THR A 145 13.78 -7.61 -5.33
CA THR A 145 12.53 -8.39 -5.45
C THR A 145 12.31 -9.28 -4.21
N ALA A 146 11.05 -9.63 -3.94
CA ALA A 146 10.68 -10.57 -2.88
C ALA A 146 11.42 -11.92 -3.04
N LYS A 147 11.64 -12.37 -4.28
CA LYS A 147 12.42 -13.57 -4.58
C LYS A 147 13.87 -13.41 -4.13
N ASN A 148 14.55 -12.34 -4.54
CA ASN A 148 15.95 -12.10 -4.18
C ASN A 148 16.14 -11.97 -2.67
N GLN A 149 15.18 -11.38 -1.95
CA GLN A 149 15.19 -11.30 -0.50
C GLN A 149 15.17 -12.69 0.14
N LYS A 150 14.28 -13.57 -0.32
CA LYS A 150 14.18 -14.96 0.17
C LYS A 150 15.45 -15.77 -0.11
N GLU A 151 16.04 -15.59 -1.27
CA GLU A 151 17.25 -16.31 -1.71
C GLU A 151 18.54 -15.69 -1.17
N GLY A 152 18.47 -14.56 -0.45
CA GLY A 152 19.66 -13.83 0.04
C GLY A 152 20.46 -13.18 -1.08
N LEU A 153 19.83 -12.91 -2.22
CA LEU A 153 20.45 -12.25 -3.36
C LEU A 153 20.31 -10.73 -3.26
N GLY A 154 21.20 -10.02 -3.93
CA GLY A 154 21.22 -8.57 -3.96
C GLY A 154 20.17 -7.93 -4.88
N VAL A 155 20.31 -6.62 -5.04
CA VAL A 155 19.48 -5.78 -5.91
C VAL A 155 19.78 -6.06 -7.39
N ILE A 156 18.74 -6.13 -8.21
CA ILE A 156 18.85 -6.24 -9.68
C ILE A 156 18.97 -4.82 -10.25
N ASN A 157 20.06 -4.53 -10.95
CA ASN A 157 20.32 -3.21 -11.52
C ASN A 157 20.19 -3.15 -13.05
N ASP A 158 20.16 -4.30 -13.71
CA ASP A 158 20.26 -4.38 -15.18
C ASP A 158 18.94 -4.65 -15.89
N LEU A 159 17.85 -4.84 -15.15
CA LEU A 159 16.53 -5.11 -15.68
C LEU A 159 15.82 -3.81 -16.08
N THR A 160 15.31 -3.74 -17.31
CA THR A 160 14.44 -2.63 -17.71
C THR A 160 13.03 -2.79 -17.14
N LEU A 161 12.29 -1.68 -17.01
CA LEU A 161 10.90 -1.75 -16.54
C LEU A 161 10.00 -2.55 -17.50
N GLU A 162 10.28 -2.54 -18.80
CA GLU A 162 9.58 -3.38 -19.77
C GLU A 162 9.78 -4.86 -19.46
N GLN A 163 11.02 -5.28 -19.25
CA GLN A 163 11.35 -6.66 -18.84
C GLN A 163 10.74 -7.02 -17.48
N ALA A 164 10.78 -6.10 -16.52
CA ALA A 164 10.19 -6.33 -15.19
C ALA A 164 8.68 -6.60 -15.25
N ILE A 165 7.96 -5.97 -16.20
CA ILE A 165 6.54 -6.24 -16.46
C ILE A 165 6.36 -7.59 -17.16
N GLU A 166 7.15 -7.86 -18.20
CA GLU A 166 7.08 -9.12 -18.98
C GLU A 166 7.36 -10.34 -18.11
N GLU A 167 8.35 -10.24 -17.22
CA GLU A 167 8.72 -11.27 -16.24
C GLU A 167 7.81 -11.32 -15.00
N LYS A 168 6.79 -10.45 -14.94
CA LYS A 168 5.85 -10.33 -13.80
C LYS A 168 6.53 -10.05 -12.45
N ILE A 169 7.63 -9.34 -12.47
CA ILE A 169 8.30 -8.85 -11.28
C ILE A 169 7.55 -7.65 -10.72
N ILE A 170 7.08 -6.74 -11.60
CA ILE A 170 6.15 -5.66 -11.26
C ILE A 170 4.80 -5.98 -11.92
N ASP A 171 3.72 -5.91 -11.17
CA ASP A 171 2.40 -6.40 -11.59
C ASP A 171 1.86 -5.71 -12.86
N ASN A 172 2.05 -4.39 -12.99
CA ASN A 172 1.48 -3.64 -14.11
C ASN A 172 2.22 -2.34 -14.46
N GLN A 173 1.93 -1.81 -15.65
CA GLN A 173 2.57 -0.60 -16.19
C GLN A 173 2.30 0.66 -15.36
N THR A 174 1.12 0.80 -14.76
CA THR A 174 0.79 1.97 -13.94
C THR A 174 1.64 2.00 -12.68
N LEU A 175 1.78 0.87 -11.99
CA LEU A 175 2.65 0.74 -10.82
C LEU A 175 4.11 1.05 -11.19
N ALA A 176 4.63 0.43 -12.26
CA ALA A 176 5.98 0.68 -12.74
C ALA A 176 6.21 2.15 -13.11
N TYR A 177 5.22 2.81 -13.69
CA TYR A 177 5.29 4.23 -14.03
C TYR A 177 5.50 5.10 -12.78
N PHE A 178 4.72 4.86 -11.72
CA PHE A 178 4.85 5.65 -10.49
C PHE A 178 6.14 5.33 -9.72
N ILE A 179 6.60 4.09 -9.70
CA ILE A 179 7.93 3.73 -9.17
C ILE A 179 9.02 4.53 -9.92
N ALA A 180 8.97 4.57 -11.25
CA ALA A 180 9.92 5.36 -12.06
C ALA A 180 9.85 6.86 -11.76
N ARG A 181 8.64 7.41 -11.58
CA ARG A 181 8.47 8.83 -11.23
C ARG A 181 9.04 9.16 -9.86
N THR A 182 8.87 8.26 -8.89
CA THR A 182 9.50 8.42 -7.57
C THR A 182 11.01 8.35 -7.67
N TYR A 183 11.57 7.43 -8.46
CA TYR A 183 13.01 7.39 -8.73
C TYR A 183 13.51 8.73 -9.27
N GLU A 184 12.90 9.25 -10.34
CA GLU A 184 13.30 10.52 -10.93
C GLU A 184 13.19 11.69 -9.95
N PHE A 185 12.14 11.70 -9.12
CA PHE A 185 11.94 12.71 -8.08
C PHE A 185 13.06 12.65 -7.03
N LEU A 186 13.36 11.47 -6.48
CA LEU A 186 14.39 11.28 -5.45
C LEU A 186 15.77 11.68 -5.97
N ILE A 187 16.12 11.30 -7.19
CA ILE A 187 17.39 11.73 -7.83
C ILE A 187 17.42 13.26 -8.00
N ARG A 188 16.29 13.86 -8.43
CA ARG A 188 16.20 15.29 -8.64
C ARG A 188 16.37 16.13 -7.37
N ILE A 189 15.91 15.63 -6.23
CA ILE A 189 16.08 16.29 -4.92
C ILE A 189 17.45 16.01 -4.27
N GLY A 190 18.31 15.21 -4.91
CA GLY A 190 19.70 15.00 -4.52
C GLY A 190 20.03 13.69 -3.86
N ILE A 191 19.08 12.73 -3.82
CA ILE A 191 19.39 11.37 -3.34
C ILE A 191 20.36 10.71 -4.31
N LYS A 192 21.45 10.13 -3.79
CA LYS A 192 22.44 9.44 -4.62
C LYS A 192 21.87 8.12 -5.13
N LYS A 193 22.15 7.82 -6.39
CA LYS A 193 21.67 6.59 -7.04
C LYS A 193 22.13 5.32 -6.32
N GLU A 194 23.35 5.32 -5.82
CA GLU A 194 23.98 4.20 -5.13
C GLU A 194 23.33 3.91 -3.76
N GLY A 195 22.74 4.94 -3.16
CA GLY A 195 22.01 4.84 -1.90
C GLY A 195 20.49 4.79 -2.07
N LEU A 196 19.99 4.32 -3.21
CA LEU A 196 18.55 4.19 -3.49
C LEU A 196 18.24 2.78 -3.97
N ARG A 197 17.19 2.16 -3.45
CA ARG A 197 16.64 0.90 -3.96
C ARG A 197 15.13 0.87 -3.84
N PHE A 198 14.50 0.00 -4.62
CA PHE A 198 13.08 -0.32 -4.51
C PHE A 198 12.94 -1.75 -4.00
N ARG A 199 12.38 -1.91 -2.79
CA ARG A 199 12.17 -3.19 -2.14
C ARG A 199 10.72 -3.65 -2.34
N GLN A 200 10.56 -4.84 -2.90
CA GLN A 200 9.25 -5.47 -3.03
C GLN A 200 8.84 -6.11 -1.71
N HIS A 201 7.60 -5.91 -1.29
CA HIS A 201 7.04 -6.64 -0.15
C HIS A 201 6.98 -8.13 -0.45
N THR A 202 7.33 -8.94 0.54
CA THR A 202 7.12 -10.38 0.46
C THR A 202 5.65 -10.73 0.64
N GLU A 203 5.25 -11.94 0.26
CA GLU A 203 3.85 -12.39 0.32
C GLU A 203 3.24 -12.27 1.73
N LYS A 204 4.01 -12.57 2.79
CA LYS A 204 3.55 -12.45 4.18
C LYS A 204 3.51 -11.01 4.71
N GLU A 205 4.34 -10.14 4.16
CA GLU A 205 4.44 -8.73 4.52
C GLU A 205 3.42 -7.86 3.79
N MET A 206 2.97 -8.35 2.63
CA MET A 206 2.06 -7.59 1.78
C MET A 206 0.74 -7.30 2.49
N ALA A 207 0.34 -6.03 2.46
CA ALA A 207 -0.94 -5.62 3.01
C ALA A 207 -2.09 -6.36 2.32
N HIS A 208 -3.10 -6.77 3.08
CA HIS A 208 -4.23 -7.58 2.59
C HIS A 208 -5.05 -6.93 1.45
N TYR A 209 -4.88 -5.65 1.21
CA TYR A 209 -5.51 -4.89 0.13
C TYR A 209 -4.66 -4.79 -1.13
N ALA A 210 -3.38 -5.14 -1.08
CA ALA A 210 -2.44 -4.93 -2.18
C ALA A 210 -2.25 -6.19 -3.03
N ALA A 211 -2.12 -5.99 -4.35
CA ALA A 211 -1.70 -7.03 -5.29
C ALA A 211 -0.19 -7.06 -5.44
N ASP A 212 0.45 -5.90 -5.39
CA ASP A 212 1.88 -5.72 -5.45
C ASP A 212 2.23 -4.44 -4.70
N CYS A 213 3.34 -4.45 -3.96
CA CYS A 213 3.76 -3.32 -3.13
C CYS A 213 5.28 -3.18 -3.17
N TRP A 214 5.74 -1.94 -3.35
CA TRP A 214 7.15 -1.58 -3.46
C TRP A 214 7.48 -0.36 -2.64
N ASP A 215 8.50 -0.43 -1.81
CA ASP A 215 9.02 0.69 -1.04
C ASP A 215 10.25 1.26 -1.71
N ALA A 216 10.30 2.57 -1.88
CA ALA A 216 11.53 3.29 -2.15
C ALA A 216 12.29 3.47 -0.84
N GLU A 217 13.48 2.91 -0.76
CA GLU A 217 14.35 2.99 0.40
C GLU A 217 15.63 3.75 0.08
N ILE A 218 16.06 4.58 1.01
CA ILE A 218 17.32 5.33 0.95
C ILE A 218 18.29 4.85 2.01
N GLU A 219 19.56 4.75 1.65
CA GLU A 219 20.63 4.40 2.57
C GLU A 219 21.03 5.62 3.41
N THR A 220 21.00 5.46 4.72
CA THR A 220 21.40 6.47 5.70
C THR A 220 22.43 5.91 6.67
N SER A 221 22.97 6.75 7.56
CA SER A 221 23.83 6.29 8.65
C SER A 221 23.12 5.37 9.65
N TYR A 222 21.80 5.27 9.59
CA TYR A 222 20.95 4.38 10.39
C TYR A 222 20.50 3.12 9.63
N GLY A 223 21.03 2.89 8.43
CA GLY A 223 20.62 1.82 7.53
C GLY A 223 19.63 2.30 6.46
N TRP A 224 18.97 1.33 5.85
CA TRP A 224 17.95 1.59 4.82
C TRP A 224 16.66 2.08 5.45
N ILE A 225 16.13 3.20 4.95
CA ILE A 225 14.92 3.83 5.45
C ILE A 225 13.93 3.99 4.29
N GLU A 226 12.71 3.49 4.48
CA GLU A 226 11.59 3.73 3.57
C GLU A 226 11.26 5.23 3.53
N CYS A 227 11.12 5.77 2.33
CA CYS A 227 10.74 7.15 2.10
C CYS A 227 9.50 7.31 1.22
N ALA A 228 9.10 6.29 0.47
CA ALA A 228 7.85 6.28 -0.28
C ALA A 228 7.38 4.85 -0.54
N GLY A 229 6.09 4.58 -0.37
CA GLY A 229 5.44 3.31 -0.69
C GLY A 229 4.61 3.39 -1.98
N HIS A 230 4.58 2.32 -2.73
CA HIS A 230 3.80 2.17 -3.97
C HIS A 230 3.00 0.88 -3.89
N ALA A 231 1.68 0.96 -3.93
CA ALA A 231 0.83 -0.22 -3.85
C ALA A 231 -0.26 -0.21 -4.93
N ASP A 232 -0.45 -1.36 -5.57
CA ASP A 232 -1.68 -1.60 -6.31
C ASP A 232 -2.73 -2.14 -5.33
N ARG A 233 -3.67 -1.30 -4.93
CA ARG A 233 -4.69 -1.61 -3.91
C ARG A 233 -5.93 -2.28 -4.49
N HIS A 234 -5.94 -2.63 -5.78
CA HIS A 234 -7.14 -3.09 -6.48
C HIS A 234 -8.35 -2.16 -6.26
N CYS A 235 -9.51 -2.73 -5.93
CA CYS A 235 -10.72 -1.99 -5.58
C CYS A 235 -11.08 -2.12 -4.10
N TYR A 236 -10.14 -2.57 -3.26
CA TYR A 236 -10.43 -2.93 -1.87
C TYR A 236 -11.08 -1.79 -1.08
N ASP A 237 -10.45 -0.62 -1.06
CA ASP A 237 -10.91 0.51 -0.27
C ASP A 237 -12.29 1.01 -0.72
N LEU A 238 -12.49 1.20 -2.02
CA LEU A 238 -13.77 1.66 -2.56
C LEU A 238 -14.88 0.64 -2.30
N LEU A 239 -14.61 -0.66 -2.37
CA LEU A 239 -15.58 -1.71 -2.04
C LEU A 239 -15.89 -1.72 -0.53
N ALA A 240 -14.87 -1.60 0.33
CA ALA A 240 -15.05 -1.55 1.78
C ALA A 240 -15.88 -0.33 2.20
N HIS A 241 -15.56 0.85 1.68
CA HIS A 241 -16.34 2.08 1.94
C HIS A 241 -17.75 2.00 1.37
N SER A 242 -17.94 1.44 0.17
CA SER A 242 -19.28 1.24 -0.41
C SER A 242 -20.14 0.35 0.48
N LYS A 243 -19.57 -0.76 0.95
CA LYS A 243 -20.26 -1.69 1.85
C LYS A 243 -20.62 -1.05 3.19
N ALA A 244 -19.70 -0.29 3.78
CA ALA A 244 -19.91 0.35 5.07
C ALA A 244 -20.92 1.49 5.03
N SER A 245 -20.92 2.29 3.95
CA SER A 245 -21.79 3.47 3.81
C SER A 245 -23.13 3.19 3.13
N GLY A 246 -23.27 2.06 2.43
CA GLY A 246 -24.40 1.77 1.56
C GLY A 246 -24.42 2.63 0.28
N VAL A 247 -23.34 3.38 -0.01
CA VAL A 247 -23.21 4.25 -1.18
C VAL A 247 -22.19 3.64 -2.14
N GLU A 248 -22.62 3.37 -3.38
CA GLU A 248 -21.75 2.77 -4.38
C GLU A 248 -20.66 3.75 -4.85
N LEU A 249 -19.40 3.38 -4.66
CA LEU A 249 -18.24 4.16 -5.08
C LEU A 249 -17.62 3.52 -6.33
N CYS A 250 -18.24 3.80 -7.47
CA CYS A 250 -17.80 3.27 -8.76
C CYS A 250 -17.78 4.36 -9.84
N ALA A 251 -16.96 4.15 -10.86
CA ALA A 251 -16.99 4.91 -12.10
C ALA A 251 -17.71 4.11 -13.18
N SER A 252 -18.45 4.81 -14.04
CA SER A 252 -19.12 4.21 -15.19
C SER A 252 -18.42 4.58 -16.47
N ARG A 253 -18.40 3.67 -17.44
CA ARG A 253 -17.95 3.97 -18.80
C ARG A 253 -19.02 3.62 -19.82
N ILE A 254 -19.09 4.40 -20.88
CA ILE A 254 -19.90 4.05 -22.05
C ILE A 254 -19.20 2.89 -22.75
N LEU A 255 -19.94 1.82 -22.99
CA LEU A 255 -19.41 0.70 -23.76
C LEU A 255 -19.24 1.12 -25.23
N PRO A 256 -18.15 0.71 -25.91
CA PRO A 256 -17.92 1.04 -27.33
C PRO A 256 -19.04 0.48 -28.21
N GLU A 257 -19.61 -0.66 -27.83
CA GLU A 257 -20.77 -1.27 -28.51
C GLU A 257 -21.89 -1.53 -27.50
N PRO A 258 -23.15 -1.29 -27.86
CA PRO A 258 -24.28 -1.55 -26.97
C PRO A 258 -24.49 -3.05 -26.76
N ILE A 259 -24.67 -3.45 -25.50
CA ILE A 259 -25.05 -4.82 -25.18
C ILE A 259 -26.57 -4.96 -25.38
N MET A 260 -26.99 -5.72 -26.40
CA MET A 260 -28.38 -6.03 -26.65
C MET A 260 -28.88 -7.09 -25.66
N LYS A 261 -29.82 -6.73 -24.78
CA LYS A 261 -30.52 -7.67 -23.90
C LYS A 261 -31.91 -7.93 -24.43
N LYS A 262 -32.27 -9.20 -24.62
CA LYS A 262 -33.64 -9.59 -24.91
C LYS A 262 -34.45 -9.50 -23.64
N VAL A 263 -35.35 -8.51 -23.57
CA VAL A 263 -36.26 -8.35 -22.44
C VAL A 263 -37.61 -8.96 -22.85
N ILE A 264 -38.03 -10.03 -22.18
CA ILE A 264 -39.38 -10.61 -22.35
C ILE A 264 -40.29 -9.82 -21.41
N LYS A 265 -41.09 -8.89 -21.96
CA LYS A 265 -42.21 -8.27 -21.24
C LYS A 265 -43.40 -9.23 -21.29
N THR A 266 -43.66 -9.88 -20.17
CA THR A 266 -44.95 -10.59 -20.02
C THR A 266 -46.04 -9.54 -19.77
N LEU A 267 -46.80 -9.21 -20.80
CA LEU A 267 -48.04 -8.44 -20.65
C LEU A 267 -49.06 -9.36 -20.01
N LEU A 268 -49.28 -9.26 -18.71
CA LEU A 268 -50.44 -9.80 -18.04
C LEU A 268 -51.67 -9.08 -18.57
N LYS A 269 -52.26 -9.59 -19.62
CA LYS A 269 -53.63 -9.24 -20.03
C LYS A 269 -54.55 -9.80 -18.94
N ASN A 270 -55.31 -8.94 -18.31
CA ASN A 270 -56.30 -9.19 -17.27
C ASN A 270 -55.77 -9.18 -15.82
N LEU A 271 -55.46 -7.99 -15.33
CA LEU A 271 -55.68 -7.65 -13.93
C LEU A 271 -56.55 -6.39 -13.90
N ASN A 272 -57.88 -6.58 -13.75
CA ASN A 272 -58.77 -5.54 -13.33
C ASN A 272 -58.42 -5.17 -11.88
N PHE A 273 -57.57 -4.19 -11.69
CA PHE A 273 -57.44 -3.52 -10.42
C PHE A 273 -58.55 -2.49 -10.29
N PHE A 274 -59.58 -2.82 -9.53
CA PHE A 274 -60.44 -1.83 -8.92
C PHE A 274 -59.62 -1.06 -7.88
N LEU A 275 -59.26 0.17 -8.20
CA LEU A 275 -58.86 1.16 -7.22
C LEU A 275 -60.10 1.59 -6.45
N PHE A 276 -60.24 1.19 -5.20
CA PHE A 276 -61.06 1.90 -4.23
C PHE A 276 -60.16 2.82 -3.41
N PHE A 277 -60.61 4.04 -3.25
CA PHE A 277 -60.10 5.23 -2.58
C PHE A 277 -59.40 5.00 -1.26
#